data_abf7ede5d9410a6c8ddee7616f4bf9bb
#
_entry.id   abf7ede5d9410a6c8ddee7616f4bf9bb
#
_cell.length_a   1.000
_cell.length_b   1.000
_cell.length_c   1.000
_cell.angle_alpha   90.00
_cell.angle_beta   90.00
_cell.angle_gamma   90.00
#
_symmetry.space_group_name_H-M   'P 1'
#
loop_
_entity.id
_entity.type
_entity.pdbx_description
1 polymer ?
#
loop_
_entity_poly.entity_id
_entity_poly.type
_entity_poly.pdbx_seq_one_letter_code
_entity_poly.pdbx_strand_id
1 'polypeptide(L)'
;MSVSRRNFIKGVIAGGAVASSGAYLFRGSPSLFGQTSAPGSVERLITLNINGQARRVDVMKQETLAMTLRYKLGLTGTKLGCDRAECGACTVLVDDVPHYSCSVLTHTVRGRRVMTIEGLAGADGTLHPVQQAVVDETGFQCAFCMPGFVMAAVGFFKVQPNPTREELAHGISGNLCRCQDYDKILTSLMRGAEYLRRA
;
A
#
# COMPACT_ATOMS: atom_id res chain seq x y z
N MET A 1 -34.12 -49.56 6.58
CA MET A 1 -34.90 -48.53 7.31
C MET A 1 -34.66 -47.19 6.64
N SER A 2 -35.63 -46.61 5.93
CA SER A 2 -35.48 -45.32 5.26
C SER A 2 -35.79 -44.18 6.25
N VAL A 3 -34.84 -43.41 6.54
CA VAL A 3 -35.02 -42.20 7.38
C VAL A 3 -35.68 -41.11 6.51
N SER A 4 -36.87 -40.65 6.91
CA SER A 4 -37.55 -39.59 6.19
C SER A 4 -36.76 -38.28 6.27
N ARG A 5 -36.81 -37.44 5.21
CA ARG A 5 -36.14 -36.10 5.18
C ARG A 5 -36.48 -35.27 6.41
N ARG A 6 -37.73 -35.32 6.88
CA ARG A 6 -38.20 -34.57 8.04
C ARG A 6 -37.51 -35.02 9.33
N ASN A 7 -37.30 -36.34 9.52
CA ASN A 7 -36.63 -36.88 10.70
C ASN A 7 -35.12 -36.61 10.65
N PHE A 8 -34.52 -36.64 9.48
CA PHE A 8 -33.14 -36.25 9.30
C PHE A 8 -32.88 -34.77 9.68
N ILE A 9 -33.73 -33.84 9.16
CA ILE A 9 -33.61 -32.41 9.48
C ILE A 9 -33.83 -32.16 10.99
N LYS A 10 -34.79 -32.80 11.62
CA LYS A 10 -35.00 -32.70 13.06
C LYS A 10 -33.78 -33.21 13.85
N GLY A 11 -33.18 -34.31 13.42
CA GLY A 11 -31.98 -34.85 14.05
C GLY A 11 -30.76 -33.92 13.94
N VAL A 12 -30.55 -33.30 12.77
CA VAL A 12 -29.45 -32.32 12.56
C VAL A 12 -29.67 -31.06 13.40
N ILE A 13 -30.89 -30.53 13.45
CA ILE A 13 -31.20 -29.33 14.28
C ILE A 13 -31.03 -29.65 15.78
N ALA A 14 -31.54 -30.79 16.25
CA ALA A 14 -31.39 -31.19 17.65
C ALA A 14 -29.93 -31.44 18.03
N GLY A 15 -29.18 -32.13 17.18
CA GLY A 15 -27.73 -32.39 17.35
C GLY A 15 -26.90 -31.10 17.36
N GLY A 16 -27.20 -30.18 16.43
CA GLY A 16 -26.56 -28.87 16.37
C GLY A 16 -26.84 -27.99 17.58
N ALA A 17 -28.07 -28.00 18.09
CA ALA A 17 -28.46 -27.28 19.31
C ALA A 17 -27.74 -27.79 20.56
N VAL A 18 -27.61 -29.13 20.71
CA VAL A 18 -26.87 -29.72 21.83
C VAL A 18 -25.36 -29.42 21.74
N ALA A 19 -24.77 -29.49 20.56
CA ALA A 19 -23.35 -29.19 20.35
C ALA A 19 -23.04 -27.71 20.62
N SER A 20 -23.92 -26.80 20.18
CA SER A 20 -23.75 -25.36 20.42
C SER A 20 -23.98 -24.99 21.91
N SER A 21 -24.93 -25.61 22.59
CA SER A 21 -25.17 -25.39 24.02
C SER A 21 -23.99 -25.87 24.87
N GLY A 22 -23.43 -27.04 24.55
CA GLY A 22 -22.23 -27.56 25.19
C GLY A 22 -21.05 -26.61 25.04
N ALA A 23 -20.79 -26.14 23.83
CA ALA A 23 -19.73 -25.19 23.56
C ALA A 23 -19.93 -23.84 24.28
N TYR A 24 -21.17 -23.42 24.49
CA TYR A 24 -21.49 -22.18 25.22
C TYR A 24 -21.27 -22.32 26.72
N LEU A 25 -21.63 -23.47 27.32
CA LEU A 25 -21.43 -23.75 28.73
C LEU A 25 -19.96 -23.91 29.12
N PHE A 26 -19.13 -24.43 28.19
CA PHE A 26 -17.69 -24.56 28.43
C PHE A 26 -16.89 -23.30 28.08
N ARG A 27 -17.45 -22.33 27.33
CA ARG A 27 -16.82 -21.04 27.04
C ARG A 27 -16.76 -20.07 28.21
N GLY A 28 -17.51 -20.31 29.29
CA GLY A 28 -17.60 -19.44 30.46
C GLY A 28 -16.65 -19.79 31.61
N SER A 29 -15.80 -20.79 31.50
CA SER A 29 -14.80 -21.06 32.52
C SER A 29 -13.64 -20.09 32.36
N PRO A 30 -13.35 -19.16 33.31
CA PRO A 30 -12.11 -18.42 33.30
C PRO A 30 -10.99 -19.47 33.33
N SER A 31 -10.13 -19.44 32.30
CA SER A 31 -9.00 -20.34 32.21
C SER A 31 -8.13 -20.15 33.46
N LEU A 32 -8.11 -21.14 34.34
CA LEU A 32 -7.19 -21.27 35.48
C LEU A 32 -5.73 -21.42 35.04
N PHE A 33 -5.51 -21.51 33.72
CA PHE A 33 -4.19 -21.48 33.08
C PHE A 33 -4.04 -20.11 32.50
N GLY A 34 -3.05 -19.38 33.01
CA GLY A 34 -2.72 -18.02 32.61
C GLY A 34 -2.82 -17.82 31.09
N GLN A 35 -3.31 -16.65 30.70
CA GLN A 35 -3.38 -16.23 29.31
C GLN A 35 -1.98 -16.36 28.70
N THR A 36 -1.69 -17.51 28.11
CA THR A 36 -0.64 -17.57 27.12
C THR A 36 -1.11 -16.66 25.99
N SER A 37 -0.42 -15.55 25.79
CA SER A 37 -0.60 -14.72 24.61
C SER A 37 -0.70 -15.65 23.41
N ALA A 38 -1.78 -15.54 22.64
CA ALA A 38 -1.98 -16.40 21.48
C ALA A 38 -0.71 -16.41 20.63
N PRO A 39 -0.21 -17.60 20.20
CA PRO A 39 0.97 -17.66 19.34
C PRO A 39 0.69 -16.79 18.12
N GLY A 40 1.48 -15.72 17.93
CA GLY A 40 1.33 -14.78 16.82
C GLY A 40 0.66 -13.44 17.17
N SER A 41 0.65 -13.01 18.46
CA SER A 41 0.36 -11.61 18.77
C SER A 41 1.42 -10.71 18.12
N VAL A 42 1.00 -9.90 17.15
CA VAL A 42 1.89 -8.94 16.49
C VAL A 42 1.93 -7.67 17.34
N GLU A 43 3.14 -7.17 17.60
CA GLU A 43 3.32 -5.88 18.27
C GLU A 43 2.63 -4.79 17.44
N ARG A 44 1.68 -4.09 18.05
CA ARG A 44 0.89 -3.05 17.35
C ARG A 44 1.63 -1.73 17.22
N LEU A 45 2.36 -1.33 18.25
CA LEU A 45 3.09 -0.08 18.27
C LEU A 45 4.49 -0.29 17.69
N ILE A 46 4.68 0.07 16.44
CA ILE A 46 5.93 -0.13 15.70
C ILE A 46 6.55 1.19 15.27
N THR A 47 7.86 1.18 15.04
CA THR A 47 8.59 2.31 14.45
C THR A 47 8.88 2.01 12.99
N LEU A 48 8.51 2.96 12.12
CA LEU A 48 8.77 2.92 10.68
C LEU A 48 9.73 4.04 10.30
N ASN A 49 10.59 3.81 9.32
CA ASN A 49 11.40 4.85 8.70
C ASN A 49 10.66 5.37 7.46
N ILE A 50 10.02 6.53 7.60
CA ILE A 50 9.24 7.16 6.54
C ILE A 50 9.87 8.51 6.17
N ASN A 51 10.28 8.65 4.90
CA ASN A 51 10.94 9.87 4.38
C ASN A 51 12.16 10.29 5.23
N GLY A 52 12.96 9.31 5.65
CA GLY A 52 14.15 9.53 6.48
C GLY A 52 13.86 9.83 7.97
N GLN A 53 12.60 9.81 8.39
CA GLN A 53 12.19 10.08 9.76
C GLN A 53 11.64 8.83 10.44
N ALA A 54 12.05 8.60 11.70
CA ALA A 54 11.47 7.55 12.53
C ALA A 54 10.07 7.96 13.00
N ARG A 55 9.06 7.22 12.57
CA ARG A 55 7.65 7.45 12.89
C ARG A 55 7.11 6.29 13.71
N ARG A 56 6.71 6.58 14.95
CA ARG A 56 6.09 5.59 15.83
C ARG A 56 4.57 5.59 15.60
N VAL A 57 4.00 4.43 15.27
CA VAL A 57 2.60 4.30 14.88
C VAL A 57 1.99 3.00 15.39
N ASP A 58 0.74 3.07 15.85
CA ASP A 58 -0.07 1.89 16.20
C ASP A 58 -0.69 1.31 14.92
N VAL A 59 -0.36 0.06 14.60
CA VAL A 59 -0.73 -0.61 13.36
C VAL A 59 -1.51 -1.89 13.66
N MET A 60 -2.67 -2.06 13.02
CA MET A 60 -3.42 -3.31 13.12
C MET A 60 -2.75 -4.42 12.29
N LYS A 61 -2.96 -5.67 12.69
CA LYS A 61 -2.33 -6.86 12.07
C LYS A 61 -2.52 -6.91 10.54
N GLN A 62 -3.69 -6.54 10.04
CA GLN A 62 -4.05 -6.57 8.62
C GLN A 62 -3.95 -5.21 7.92
N GLU A 63 -3.38 -4.21 8.58
CA GLU A 63 -3.34 -2.85 8.06
C GLU A 63 -2.33 -2.71 6.93
N THR A 64 -2.78 -2.15 5.80
CA THR A 64 -1.91 -1.89 4.66
C THR A 64 -1.07 -0.63 4.87
N LEU A 65 0.08 -0.59 4.22
CA LEU A 65 0.99 0.55 4.27
C LEU A 65 0.29 1.84 3.79
N ALA A 66 -0.54 1.75 2.75
CA ALA A 66 -1.31 2.90 2.25
C ALA A 66 -2.25 3.47 3.31
N MET A 67 -2.94 2.62 4.08
CA MET A 67 -3.81 3.05 5.17
C MET A 67 -3.02 3.74 6.29
N THR A 68 -1.90 3.15 6.69
CA THR A 68 -1.02 3.74 7.72
C THR A 68 -0.48 5.10 7.27
N LEU A 69 0.05 5.20 6.04
CA LEU A 69 0.60 6.46 5.51
C LEU A 69 -0.47 7.56 5.50
N ARG A 70 -1.66 7.27 4.95
CA ARG A 70 -2.70 8.28 4.75
C ARG A 70 -3.43 8.66 6.04
N TYR A 71 -3.90 7.66 6.80
CA TYR A 71 -4.86 7.91 7.88
C TYR A 71 -4.20 8.09 9.25
N LYS A 72 -2.99 7.60 9.44
CA LYS A 72 -2.28 7.70 10.71
C LYS A 72 -1.11 8.69 10.66
N LEU A 73 -0.42 8.76 9.52
CA LEU A 73 0.73 9.64 9.36
C LEU A 73 0.40 10.93 8.57
N GLY A 74 -0.81 11.06 8.02
CA GLY A 74 -1.25 12.25 7.28
C GLY A 74 -0.57 12.45 5.92
N LEU A 75 0.14 11.42 5.40
CA LEU A 75 0.82 11.48 4.11
C LEU A 75 -0.17 11.15 2.99
N THR A 76 -0.95 12.15 2.61
CA THR A 76 -2.08 12.01 1.69
C THR A 76 -1.69 12.01 0.22
N GLY A 77 -0.43 12.28 -0.10
CA GLY A 77 0.11 12.18 -1.46
C GLY A 77 0.05 10.76 -2.01
N THR A 78 0.23 9.75 -1.16
CA THR A 78 -0.07 8.36 -1.50
C THR A 78 -1.58 8.20 -1.70
N LYS A 79 -2.05 7.90 -2.93
CA LYS A 79 -3.49 7.86 -3.26
C LYS A 79 -4.05 6.44 -3.21
N LEU A 80 -5.29 6.29 -2.77
CA LEU A 80 -6.05 5.03 -2.85
C LEU A 80 -7.08 5.17 -3.99
N GLY A 81 -6.79 4.56 -5.15
CA GLY A 81 -7.71 4.49 -6.29
C GLY A 81 -8.49 3.19 -6.28
N CYS A 82 -7.83 2.05 -6.56
CA CYS A 82 -8.48 0.74 -6.64
C CYS A 82 -8.46 -0.06 -5.34
N ASP A 83 -7.48 0.20 -4.47
CA ASP A 83 -7.21 -0.51 -3.21
C ASP A 83 -7.07 -2.05 -3.36
N ARG A 84 -6.51 -2.48 -4.51
CA ARG A 84 -6.34 -3.90 -4.87
C ARG A 84 -5.17 -4.18 -5.80
N ALA A 85 -4.10 -3.38 -5.71
CA ALA A 85 -2.84 -3.52 -6.43
C ALA A 85 -2.92 -3.47 -7.98
N GLU A 86 -3.91 -2.74 -8.55
CA GLU A 86 -4.08 -2.66 -10.00
C GLU A 86 -3.68 -1.30 -10.59
N CYS A 87 -4.02 -0.19 -9.92
CA CYS A 87 -3.95 1.12 -10.58
C CYS A 87 -2.65 1.90 -10.33
N GLY A 88 -1.81 1.48 -9.42
CA GLY A 88 -0.53 2.14 -9.11
C GLY A 88 -0.60 3.52 -8.45
N ALA A 89 -1.79 4.09 -8.20
CA ALA A 89 -1.92 5.42 -7.58
C ALA A 89 -1.31 5.50 -6.15
N CYS A 90 -1.15 4.34 -5.50
CA CYS A 90 -0.58 4.20 -4.17
C CYS A 90 0.91 3.83 -4.17
N THR A 91 1.62 3.95 -5.31
CA THR A 91 3.03 3.59 -5.40
C THR A 91 3.87 4.41 -4.43
N VAL A 92 4.72 3.73 -3.67
CA VAL A 92 5.77 4.27 -2.80
C VAL A 92 7.06 3.51 -3.08
N LEU A 93 8.22 4.05 -2.67
CA LEU A 93 9.46 3.28 -2.71
C LEU A 93 9.71 2.63 -1.35
N VAL A 94 10.01 1.34 -1.37
CA VAL A 94 10.52 0.61 -0.21
C VAL A 94 11.93 0.12 -0.54
N ASP A 95 12.93 0.68 0.14
CA ASP A 95 14.35 0.49 -0.19
C ASP A 95 14.66 0.76 -1.66
N ASP A 96 14.10 1.88 -2.17
CA ASP A 96 14.25 2.37 -3.54
C ASP A 96 13.52 1.57 -4.63
N VAL A 97 12.78 0.52 -4.26
CA VAL A 97 11.98 -0.29 -5.19
C VAL A 97 10.51 0.15 -5.13
N PRO A 98 9.85 0.38 -6.29
CA PRO A 98 8.42 0.72 -6.33
C PRO A 98 7.53 -0.40 -5.82
N HIS A 99 6.61 -0.07 -4.92
CA HIS A 99 5.62 -0.99 -4.36
C HIS A 99 4.23 -0.36 -4.33
N TYR A 100 3.20 -1.14 -4.60
CA TYR A 100 1.79 -0.73 -4.40
C TYR A 100 1.43 -0.85 -2.93
N SER A 101 1.50 0.26 -2.20
CA SER A 101 1.32 0.27 -0.75
C SER A 101 -0.04 -0.23 -0.26
N CYS A 102 -1.06 -0.28 -1.11
CA CYS A 102 -2.37 -0.85 -0.78
C CYS A 102 -2.35 -2.39 -0.64
N SER A 103 -1.33 -3.06 -1.17
CA SER A 103 -1.14 -4.53 -1.05
C SER A 103 0.01 -4.93 -0.13
N VAL A 104 0.76 -3.95 0.40
CA VAL A 104 1.86 -4.17 1.33
C VAL A 104 1.34 -4.05 2.75
N LEU A 105 1.50 -5.09 3.58
CA LEU A 105 1.20 -5.00 5.00
C LEU A 105 2.23 -4.10 5.71
N THR A 106 1.77 -3.19 6.54
CA THR A 106 2.65 -2.22 7.22
C THR A 106 3.76 -2.88 8.04
N HIS A 107 3.48 -4.01 8.69
CA HIS A 107 4.47 -4.75 9.48
C HIS A 107 5.65 -5.27 8.65
N THR A 108 5.46 -5.52 7.35
CA THR A 108 6.51 -6.08 6.48
C THR A 108 7.59 -5.07 6.09
N VAL A 109 7.32 -3.78 6.29
CA VAL A 109 8.29 -2.70 6.02
C VAL A 109 9.00 -2.20 7.28
N ARG A 110 8.81 -2.88 8.42
CA ARG A 110 9.56 -2.59 9.63
C ARG A 110 11.06 -2.74 9.38
N GLY A 111 11.84 -1.72 9.76
CA GLY A 111 13.28 -1.68 9.52
C GLY A 111 13.71 -1.33 8.10
N ARG A 112 12.77 -1.16 7.18
CA ARG A 112 13.02 -0.75 5.79
C ARG A 112 12.79 0.76 5.62
N ARG A 113 13.42 1.35 4.59
CA ARG A 113 13.21 2.75 4.23
C ARG A 113 11.98 2.86 3.33
N VAL A 114 11.00 3.64 3.74
CA VAL A 114 9.82 3.95 2.93
C VAL A 114 9.90 5.40 2.51
N MET A 115 9.80 5.67 1.21
CA MET A 115 9.74 7.01 0.65
C MET A 115 8.41 7.22 -0.06
N THR A 116 7.74 8.31 0.27
CA THR A 116 6.51 8.76 -0.38
C THR A 116 6.78 9.99 -1.23
N ILE A 117 5.79 10.44 -2.01
CA ILE A 117 5.91 11.62 -2.86
C ILE A 117 6.31 12.89 -2.06
N GLU A 118 5.86 12.99 -0.80
CA GLU A 118 6.19 14.10 0.08
C GLU A 118 7.68 14.12 0.48
N GLY A 119 8.34 12.96 0.46
CA GLY A 119 9.74 12.84 0.82
C GLY A 119 10.71 13.07 -0.33
N LEU A 120 10.21 13.33 -1.56
CA LEU A 120 11.08 13.60 -2.71
C LEU A 120 11.60 15.04 -2.73
N ALA A 121 10.79 16.01 -2.30
CA ALA A 121 11.20 17.40 -2.24
C ALA A 121 12.27 17.62 -1.15
N GLY A 122 13.18 18.55 -1.39
CA GLY A 122 14.15 18.98 -0.42
C GLY A 122 13.51 19.62 0.83
N ALA A 123 14.25 19.66 1.93
CA ALA A 123 13.77 20.28 3.17
C ALA A 123 13.52 21.79 3.04
N ASP A 124 14.15 22.42 2.06
CA ASP A 124 13.97 23.83 1.66
C ASP A 124 12.76 24.06 0.76
N GLY A 125 12.02 22.99 0.39
CA GLY A 125 10.90 23.04 -0.54
C GLY A 125 11.29 22.94 -2.01
N THR A 126 12.58 22.75 -2.33
CA THR A 126 13.03 22.52 -3.72
C THR A 126 12.44 21.23 -4.24
N LEU A 127 11.77 21.29 -5.39
CA LEU A 127 11.17 20.11 -6.00
C LEU A 127 12.24 19.16 -6.51
N HIS A 128 11.98 17.87 -6.38
CA HIS A 128 12.78 16.85 -7.05
C HIS A 128 12.70 17.04 -8.57
N PRO A 129 13.79 16.82 -9.35
CA PRO A 129 13.81 17.06 -10.80
C PRO A 129 12.62 16.46 -11.56
N VAL A 130 12.16 15.25 -11.19
CA VAL A 130 10.98 14.65 -11.80
C VAL A 130 9.69 15.38 -11.44
N GLN A 131 9.56 15.88 -10.20
CA GLN A 131 8.41 16.70 -9.82
C GLN A 131 8.40 18.03 -10.58
N GLN A 132 9.55 18.67 -10.69
CA GLN A 132 9.70 19.92 -11.43
C GLN A 132 9.31 19.74 -12.90
N ALA A 133 9.78 18.68 -13.54
CA ALA A 133 9.45 18.40 -14.94
C ALA A 133 7.94 18.17 -15.16
N VAL A 134 7.26 17.53 -14.21
CA VAL A 134 5.79 17.35 -14.26
C VAL A 134 5.07 18.71 -14.19
N VAL A 135 5.58 19.66 -13.41
CA VAL A 135 5.02 21.03 -13.33
C VAL A 135 5.29 21.78 -14.64
N ASP A 136 6.52 21.76 -15.13
CA ASP A 136 6.94 22.52 -16.32
C ASP A 136 6.19 22.05 -17.59
N GLU A 137 6.02 20.74 -17.75
CA GLU A 137 5.33 20.14 -18.89
C GLU A 137 3.79 20.08 -18.71
N THR A 138 3.27 20.53 -17.55
CA THR A 138 1.84 20.37 -17.21
C THR A 138 1.31 18.97 -17.48
N GLY A 139 2.07 17.95 -17.06
CA GLY A 139 1.88 16.53 -17.41
C GLY A 139 0.65 15.85 -16.77
N PHE A 140 -0.40 16.61 -16.44
CA PHE A 140 -1.57 16.08 -15.72
C PHE A 140 -2.84 16.87 -16.03
N GLN A 141 -4.00 16.22 -15.84
CA GLN A 141 -5.31 16.87 -15.78
C GLN A 141 -5.79 16.93 -14.32
N CYS A 142 -6.35 15.83 -13.77
CA CYS A 142 -6.81 15.82 -12.38
C CYS A 142 -5.69 15.60 -11.35
N ALA A 143 -4.50 15.20 -11.78
CA ALA A 143 -3.33 14.90 -10.98
C ALA A 143 -3.48 13.77 -9.94
N PHE A 144 -4.61 13.08 -9.86
CA PHE A 144 -4.84 12.03 -8.86
C PHE A 144 -3.84 10.87 -8.96
N CYS A 145 -3.47 10.45 -10.16
CA CYS A 145 -2.53 9.36 -10.41
C CYS A 145 -1.06 9.80 -10.36
N MET A 146 -0.78 11.11 -10.47
CA MET A 146 0.59 11.63 -10.61
C MET A 146 1.55 11.23 -9.51
N PRO A 147 1.20 11.26 -8.22
CA PRO A 147 2.12 10.79 -7.19
C PRO A 147 2.60 9.36 -7.43
N GLY A 148 1.71 8.47 -7.86
CA GLY A 148 2.06 7.09 -8.19
C GLY A 148 2.99 6.98 -9.40
N PHE A 149 2.72 7.72 -10.48
CA PHE A 149 3.58 7.77 -11.66
C PHE A 149 4.97 8.34 -11.36
N VAL A 150 5.04 9.42 -10.60
CA VAL A 150 6.32 10.02 -10.19
C VAL A 150 7.14 9.02 -9.36
N MET A 151 6.52 8.37 -8.37
CA MET A 151 7.22 7.39 -7.54
C MET A 151 7.68 6.17 -8.34
N ALA A 152 6.86 5.67 -9.27
CA ALA A 152 7.24 4.58 -10.17
C ALA A 152 8.41 4.98 -11.07
N ALA A 153 8.37 6.18 -11.67
CA ALA A 153 9.44 6.70 -12.53
C ALA A 153 10.73 6.93 -11.74
N VAL A 154 10.68 7.52 -10.55
CA VAL A 154 11.86 7.72 -9.69
C VAL A 154 12.54 6.39 -9.37
N GLY A 155 11.75 5.36 -9.01
CA GLY A 155 12.31 4.02 -8.79
C GLY A 155 12.90 3.41 -10.06
N PHE A 156 12.23 3.58 -11.19
CA PHE A 156 12.70 3.08 -12.49
C PHE A 156 14.01 3.75 -12.92
N PHE A 157 14.15 5.06 -12.76
CA PHE A 157 15.36 5.81 -13.15
C PHE A 157 16.60 5.45 -12.32
N LYS A 158 16.44 4.84 -11.14
CA LYS A 158 17.56 4.30 -10.36
C LYS A 158 18.20 3.09 -11.03
N VAL A 159 17.41 2.33 -11.79
CA VAL A 159 17.86 1.14 -12.51
C VAL A 159 18.22 1.49 -13.96
N GLN A 160 17.41 2.33 -14.61
CA GLN A 160 17.57 2.76 -15.99
C GLN A 160 17.53 4.30 -16.07
N PRO A 161 18.69 4.97 -15.91
CA PRO A 161 18.75 6.44 -15.86
C PRO A 161 18.56 7.12 -17.22
N ASN A 162 18.73 6.38 -18.32
CA ASN A 162 18.61 6.88 -19.70
C ASN A 162 17.64 6.01 -20.51
N PRO A 163 16.35 5.97 -20.15
CA PRO A 163 15.41 5.13 -20.87
C PRO A 163 15.03 5.76 -22.21
N THR A 164 14.68 4.91 -23.18
CA THR A 164 13.84 5.32 -24.29
C THR A 164 12.41 5.56 -23.80
N ARG A 165 11.59 6.21 -24.63
CA ARG A 165 10.18 6.44 -24.30
C ARG A 165 9.40 5.13 -24.11
N GLU A 166 9.71 4.12 -24.95
CA GLU A 166 9.11 2.78 -24.87
C GLU A 166 9.52 2.05 -23.60
N GLU A 167 10.80 2.10 -23.22
CA GLU A 167 11.28 1.49 -21.97
C GLU A 167 10.61 2.13 -20.74
N LEU A 168 10.49 3.46 -20.73
CA LEU A 168 9.78 4.15 -19.66
C LEU A 168 8.31 3.77 -19.63
N ALA A 169 7.63 3.76 -20.78
CA ALA A 169 6.23 3.35 -20.88
C ALA A 169 6.00 1.93 -20.33
N HIS A 170 6.90 1.00 -20.65
CA HIS A 170 6.88 -0.34 -20.11
C HIS A 170 7.15 -0.36 -18.59
N GLY A 171 8.18 0.39 -18.14
CA GLY A 171 8.58 0.44 -16.72
C GLY A 171 7.51 1.00 -15.78
N ILE A 172 6.61 1.86 -16.28
CA ILE A 172 5.50 2.44 -15.51
C ILE A 172 4.13 1.88 -15.90
N SER A 173 4.07 0.81 -16.70
CA SER A 173 2.83 0.24 -17.23
C SER A 173 1.83 -0.24 -16.16
N GLY A 174 2.31 -0.48 -14.94
CA GLY A 174 1.46 -0.80 -13.79
C GLY A 174 0.70 0.40 -13.19
N ASN A 175 0.90 1.63 -13.74
CA ASN A 175 0.21 2.82 -13.28
C ASN A 175 -0.87 3.25 -14.29
N LEU A 176 -2.09 3.50 -13.79
CA LEU A 176 -3.24 3.84 -14.62
C LEU A 176 -3.66 5.30 -14.42
N CYS A 177 -3.97 5.96 -15.54
CA CYS A 177 -4.55 7.30 -15.57
C CYS A 177 -5.99 7.26 -16.07
N ARG A 178 -6.95 7.71 -15.25
CA ARG A 178 -8.38 7.74 -15.65
C ARG A 178 -8.69 8.85 -16.67
N CYS A 179 -7.89 9.91 -16.70
CA CYS A 179 -7.99 10.98 -17.69
C CYS A 179 -7.40 10.57 -19.05
N GLN A 180 -6.69 9.43 -19.11
CA GLN A 180 -6.02 8.87 -20.30
C GLN A 180 -4.91 9.77 -20.88
N ASP A 181 -4.28 10.58 -20.04
CA ASP A 181 -3.28 11.58 -20.44
C ASP A 181 -1.85 10.99 -20.51
N TYR A 182 -1.74 9.73 -20.95
CA TYR A 182 -0.48 8.99 -20.94
C TYR A 182 0.64 9.64 -21.76
N ASP A 183 0.30 10.30 -22.88
CA ASP A 183 1.29 10.97 -23.71
C ASP A 183 1.97 12.12 -22.97
N LYS A 184 1.20 12.98 -22.30
CA LYS A 184 1.74 14.08 -21.50
C LYS A 184 2.48 13.58 -20.26
N ILE A 185 1.97 12.52 -19.60
CA ILE A 185 2.64 11.88 -18.46
C ILE A 185 4.02 11.38 -18.89
N LEU A 186 4.10 10.63 -19.99
CA LEU A 186 5.37 10.13 -20.52
C LEU A 186 6.31 11.27 -20.92
N THR A 187 5.81 12.32 -21.56
CA THR A 187 6.62 13.48 -21.95
C THR A 187 7.23 14.16 -20.73
N SER A 188 6.42 14.42 -19.69
CA SER A 188 6.90 15.03 -18.44
C SER A 188 7.91 14.14 -17.69
N LEU A 189 7.69 12.83 -17.66
CA LEU A 189 8.62 11.92 -17.00
C LEU A 189 9.93 11.75 -17.78
N MET A 190 9.91 11.75 -19.13
CA MET A 190 11.11 11.81 -19.96
C MET A 190 11.91 13.08 -19.70
N ARG A 191 11.23 14.24 -19.60
CA ARG A 191 11.86 15.50 -19.18
C ARG A 191 12.45 15.39 -17.78
N GLY A 192 11.79 14.68 -16.86
CA GLY A 192 12.31 14.40 -15.53
C GLY A 192 13.62 13.61 -15.54
N ALA A 193 13.74 12.62 -16.42
CA ALA A 193 15.01 11.90 -16.62
C ALA A 193 16.13 12.83 -17.15
N GLU A 194 15.81 13.79 -18.04
CA GLU A 194 16.77 14.78 -18.50
C GLU A 194 17.22 15.71 -17.36
N TYR A 195 16.29 16.17 -16.51
CA TYR A 195 16.62 17.03 -15.38
C TYR A 195 17.51 16.32 -14.36
N LEU A 196 17.23 15.04 -14.10
CA LEU A 196 18.09 14.22 -13.22
C LEU A 196 19.54 14.11 -13.70
N ARG A 197 19.76 14.10 -15.02
CA ARG A 197 21.13 14.06 -15.59
C ARG A 197 21.87 15.38 -15.49
N ARG A 198 21.16 16.49 -15.28
CA ARG A 198 21.75 17.83 -15.20
C ARG A 198 21.96 18.30 -13.75
N ALA A 199 21.31 17.61 -12.79
CA ALA A 199 21.42 17.92 -11.37
C ALA A 199 22.66 17.22 -10.74
#